data_ed5c89def8abba173084b28f74ae45c3
#
_entry.id   ed5c89def8abba173084b28f74ae45c3
#
_cell.length_a   1.000
_cell.length_b   1.000
_cell.length_c   1.000
_cell.angle_alpha   90.00
_cell.angle_beta   90.00
_cell.angle_gamma   90.00
#
_symmetry.space_group_name_H-M   'P 1'
#
loop_
_entity.id
_entity.type
_entity.pdbx_description
1 polymer ?
#
loop_
_entity_poly.entity_id
_entity_poly.type
_entity_poly.pdbx_seq_one_letter_code
_entity_poly.pdbx_strand_id
1 'polypeptide(L)'
;SVAYGMFFGTLVLLPQWMQGYLGYRAVDSGLATAPLGVFAILLTPVMGRLLPRTDPRYIATLAFVGFAVVFMMRTTFYTDVSRWDLVLPTLLQGIPMAMFFVPLTSIILSGLPPEKIPAAAGLSNFGRTFCGAVGTSLISNAWNDRTILHHARLTEQASIDNPTFAQHVDTTRSLLHLSPDSALALFNASVDSQAAVMGLNDIFYVSAIIFVAIIPLIWITKPSRSGGGGADAAAAGAH
;
A
#
# COMPACT_ATOMS: atom_id res chain seq x y z
N SER A 1 14.82 -5.10 -0.60
CA SER A 1 13.87 -6.24 -0.62
C SER A 1 12.61 -5.95 0.20
N VAL A 2 12.71 -5.71 1.51
CA VAL A 2 11.54 -5.46 2.38
C VAL A 2 10.67 -4.30 1.88
N ALA A 3 11.27 -3.16 1.51
CA ALA A 3 10.54 -2.01 0.99
C ALA A 3 9.74 -2.31 -0.29
N TYR A 4 10.29 -3.16 -1.18
CA TYR A 4 9.57 -3.62 -2.36
C TYR A 4 8.40 -4.53 -2.02
N GLY A 5 8.61 -5.46 -1.08
CA GLY A 5 7.54 -6.34 -0.60
C GLY A 5 6.39 -5.55 0.02
N MET A 6 6.69 -4.58 0.87
CA MET A 6 5.69 -3.70 1.49
C MET A 6 4.96 -2.85 0.44
N PHE A 7 5.70 -2.27 -0.51
CA PHE A 7 5.11 -1.44 -1.57
C PHE A 7 4.12 -2.26 -2.42
N PHE A 8 4.57 -3.39 -2.98
CA PHE A 8 3.71 -4.20 -3.85
C PHE A 8 2.54 -4.84 -3.10
N GLY A 9 2.75 -5.29 -1.87
CA GLY A 9 1.68 -5.85 -1.06
C GLY A 9 0.58 -4.84 -0.75
N THR A 10 0.94 -3.64 -0.32
CA THR A 10 -0.03 -2.58 -0.05
C THR A 10 -0.70 -2.02 -1.32
N LEU A 11 -0.01 -2.09 -2.47
CA LEU A 11 -0.58 -1.68 -3.76
C LEU A 11 -1.73 -2.58 -4.20
N VAL A 12 -1.62 -3.89 -3.95
CA VAL A 12 -2.67 -4.87 -4.29
C VAL A 12 -3.82 -4.85 -3.30
N LEU A 13 -3.55 -4.54 -2.04
CA LEU A 13 -4.53 -4.62 -0.95
C LEU A 13 -5.71 -3.65 -1.13
N LEU A 14 -5.44 -2.42 -1.57
CA LEU A 14 -6.49 -1.40 -1.75
C LEU A 14 -7.55 -1.80 -2.80
N PRO A 15 -7.18 -2.22 -4.02
CA PRO A 15 -8.14 -2.75 -4.98
C PRO A 15 -8.90 -3.99 -4.50
N GLN A 16 -8.23 -4.89 -3.77
CA GLN A 16 -8.89 -6.09 -3.21
C GLN A 16 -10.00 -5.69 -2.22
N TRP A 17 -9.71 -4.76 -1.30
CA TRP A 17 -10.71 -4.27 -0.36
C TRP A 17 -11.87 -3.57 -1.06
N MET A 18 -11.61 -2.68 -2.04
CA MET A 18 -12.65 -1.97 -2.77
C MET A 18 -13.58 -2.93 -3.52
N GLN A 19 -13.03 -3.97 -4.13
CA GLN A 19 -13.82 -4.95 -4.88
C GLN A 19 -14.55 -5.94 -3.96
N GLY A 20 -13.92 -6.36 -2.86
CA GLY A 20 -14.48 -7.36 -1.94
C GLY A 20 -15.56 -6.82 -1.01
N TYR A 21 -15.41 -5.57 -0.54
CA TYR A 21 -16.23 -5.04 0.55
C TYR A 21 -17.00 -3.75 0.20
N LEU A 22 -16.52 -2.92 -0.72
CA LEU A 22 -17.22 -1.71 -1.16
C LEU A 22 -18.07 -1.93 -2.42
N GLY A 23 -18.07 -3.14 -2.98
CA GLY A 23 -18.84 -3.46 -4.19
C GLY A 23 -18.35 -2.75 -5.46
N TYR A 24 -17.12 -2.23 -5.47
CA TYR A 24 -16.54 -1.61 -6.65
C TYR A 24 -16.31 -2.65 -7.75
N ARG A 25 -16.64 -2.31 -8.98
CA ARG A 25 -16.24 -3.12 -10.14
C ARG A 25 -14.73 -2.98 -10.36
N ALA A 26 -14.11 -3.96 -11.00
CA ALA A 26 -12.67 -3.93 -11.30
C ALA A 26 -12.23 -2.64 -12.02
N VAL A 27 -13.07 -2.13 -12.94
CA VAL A 27 -12.83 -0.87 -13.66
C VAL A 27 -12.86 0.34 -12.71
N ASP A 28 -13.84 0.40 -11.81
CA ASP A 28 -14.00 1.52 -10.88
C ASP A 28 -12.85 1.55 -9.86
N SER A 29 -12.42 0.37 -9.39
CA SER A 29 -11.25 0.20 -8.54
C SER A 29 -9.96 0.60 -9.26
N GLY A 30 -9.81 0.23 -10.54
CA GLY A 30 -8.70 0.67 -11.38
C GLY A 30 -8.66 2.19 -11.58
N LEU A 31 -9.81 2.81 -11.84
CA LEU A 31 -9.92 4.28 -11.97
C LEU A 31 -9.61 5.01 -10.66
N ALA A 32 -9.97 4.45 -9.51
CA ALA A 32 -9.65 5.04 -8.21
C ALA A 32 -8.15 4.94 -7.88
N THR A 33 -7.45 3.93 -8.40
CA THR A 33 -6.01 3.73 -8.21
C THR A 33 -5.14 4.34 -9.33
N ALA A 34 -5.70 4.63 -10.51
CA ALA A 34 -4.99 5.23 -11.64
C ALA A 34 -4.27 6.56 -11.32
N PRO A 35 -4.77 7.45 -10.44
CA PRO A 35 -4.09 8.68 -10.05
C PRO A 35 -2.69 8.47 -9.48
N LEU A 36 -2.37 7.28 -8.97
CA LEU A 36 -1.01 6.91 -8.54
C LEU A 36 0.04 7.17 -9.62
N GLY A 37 -0.28 6.87 -10.89
CA GLY A 37 0.61 7.04 -12.03
C GLY A 37 0.87 8.50 -12.39
N VAL A 38 -0.03 9.42 -12.08
CA VAL A 38 0.06 10.82 -12.54
C VAL A 38 1.33 11.48 -12.00
N PHE A 39 1.49 11.54 -10.68
CA PHE A 39 2.71 12.12 -10.11
C PHE A 39 3.95 11.28 -10.36
N ALA A 40 3.83 9.96 -10.43
CA ALA A 40 4.94 9.10 -10.78
C ALA A 40 5.52 9.46 -12.17
N ILE A 41 4.67 9.63 -13.19
CA ILE A 41 5.08 10.00 -14.54
C ILE A 41 5.62 11.43 -14.59
N LEU A 42 4.93 12.41 -13.99
CA LEU A 42 5.32 13.81 -14.01
C LEU A 42 6.65 14.07 -13.29
N LEU A 43 6.92 13.36 -12.20
CA LEU A 43 8.11 13.58 -11.39
C LEU A 43 9.32 12.75 -11.85
N THR A 44 9.13 11.68 -12.62
CA THR A 44 10.25 10.85 -13.12
C THR A 44 11.33 11.67 -13.86
N PRO A 45 11.02 12.58 -14.82
CA PRO A 45 12.05 13.40 -15.46
C PRO A 45 12.71 14.39 -14.50
N VAL A 46 11.99 14.86 -13.48
CA VAL A 46 12.56 15.73 -12.43
C VAL A 46 13.57 14.94 -11.61
N MET A 47 13.24 13.70 -11.24
CA MET A 47 14.14 12.81 -10.50
C MET A 47 15.40 12.48 -11.33
N GLY A 48 15.27 12.25 -12.64
CA GLY A 48 16.41 12.03 -13.53
C GLY A 48 17.40 13.21 -13.56
N ARG A 49 16.91 14.44 -13.43
CA ARG A 49 17.76 15.65 -13.36
C ARG A 49 18.31 15.93 -11.96
N LEU A 50 17.57 15.55 -10.93
CA LEU A 50 17.94 15.80 -9.54
C LEU A 50 18.94 14.78 -9.00
N LEU A 51 18.82 13.52 -9.41
CA LEU A 51 19.63 12.41 -8.92
C LEU A 51 21.16 12.61 -9.13
N PRO A 52 21.65 13.14 -10.28
CA PRO A 52 23.09 13.41 -10.46
C PRO A 52 23.63 14.54 -9.56
N ARG A 53 22.75 15.40 -9.05
CA ARG A 53 23.11 16.59 -8.26
C ARG A 53 22.95 16.40 -6.76
N THR A 54 22.23 15.37 -6.33
CA THR A 54 21.91 15.10 -4.94
C THR A 54 22.36 13.67 -4.57
N ASP A 55 22.68 13.45 -3.31
CA ASP A 55 22.94 12.10 -2.81
C ASP A 55 21.63 11.29 -2.86
N PRO A 56 21.61 10.13 -3.55
CA PRO A 56 20.44 9.27 -3.67
C PRO A 56 19.79 8.90 -2.33
N ARG A 57 20.53 8.93 -1.24
CA ARG A 57 20.04 8.62 0.11
C ARG A 57 19.00 9.60 0.61
N TYR A 58 19.19 10.90 0.36
CA TYR A 58 18.22 11.92 0.76
C TYR A 58 16.90 11.72 0.02
N ILE A 59 16.99 11.43 -1.30
CA ILE A 59 15.79 11.20 -2.12
C ILE A 59 15.07 9.91 -1.66
N ALA A 60 15.81 8.84 -1.40
CA ALA A 60 15.24 7.59 -0.88
C ALA A 60 14.62 7.78 0.52
N THR A 61 15.27 8.55 1.40
CA THR A 61 14.71 8.87 2.73
C THR A 61 13.40 9.65 2.60
N LEU A 62 13.37 10.66 1.72
CA LEU A 62 12.15 11.44 1.48
C LEU A 62 11.03 10.57 0.89
N ALA A 63 11.37 9.61 0.00
CA ALA A 63 10.41 8.63 -0.51
C ALA A 63 9.81 7.78 0.62
N PHE A 64 10.64 7.29 1.55
CA PHE A 64 10.16 6.45 2.65
C PHE A 64 9.31 7.23 3.66
N VAL A 65 9.69 8.47 3.96
CA VAL A 65 8.85 9.37 4.75
C VAL A 65 7.53 9.65 4.03
N GLY A 66 7.57 9.90 2.72
CA GLY A 66 6.37 10.11 1.92
C GLY A 66 5.42 8.90 1.93
N PHE A 67 5.95 7.69 1.80
CA PHE A 67 5.13 6.47 1.94
C PHE A 67 4.54 6.35 3.34
N ALA A 68 5.33 6.59 4.38
CA ALA A 68 4.85 6.53 5.76
C ALA A 68 3.70 7.52 5.99
N VAL A 69 3.82 8.76 5.50
CA VAL A 69 2.75 9.77 5.60
C VAL A 69 1.49 9.32 4.87
N VAL A 70 1.60 8.84 3.62
CA VAL A 70 0.44 8.38 2.85
C VAL A 70 -0.23 7.17 3.52
N PHE A 71 0.55 6.23 4.06
CA PHE A 71 -0.03 5.10 4.77
C PHE A 71 -0.69 5.52 6.07
N MET A 72 -0.13 6.47 6.80
CA MET A 72 -0.80 7.06 7.97
C MET A 72 -2.11 7.76 7.60
N MET A 73 -2.19 8.44 6.47
CA MET A 73 -3.47 9.00 5.98
C MET A 73 -4.53 7.90 5.74
N ARG A 74 -4.09 6.72 5.30
CA ARG A 74 -5.00 5.59 5.04
C ARG A 74 -5.45 4.84 6.29
N THR A 75 -4.80 5.03 7.44
CA THR A 75 -5.24 4.40 8.71
C THR A 75 -6.57 4.93 9.24
N THR A 76 -7.08 6.00 8.65
CA THR A 76 -8.37 6.61 9.02
C THR A 76 -9.51 6.21 8.07
N PHE A 77 -9.33 5.20 7.23
CA PHE A 77 -10.39 4.71 6.37
C PHE A 77 -11.54 4.10 7.17
N TYR A 78 -12.76 4.27 6.67
CA TYR A 78 -14.01 3.75 7.23
C TYR A 78 -14.88 3.16 6.10
N THR A 79 -15.97 2.49 6.46
CA THR A 79 -16.81 1.76 5.48
C THR A 79 -17.51 2.65 4.45
N ASP A 80 -17.88 3.87 4.85
CA ASP A 80 -18.56 4.85 3.97
C ASP A 80 -17.59 5.88 3.37
N VAL A 81 -16.34 5.46 3.13
CA VAL A 81 -15.28 6.31 2.61
C VAL A 81 -15.68 6.95 1.26
N SER A 82 -15.51 8.27 1.17
CA SER A 82 -15.75 9.00 -0.07
C SER A 82 -14.73 8.64 -1.16
N ARG A 83 -15.13 8.75 -2.43
CA ARG A 83 -14.17 8.57 -3.55
C ARG A 83 -12.93 9.47 -3.42
N TRP A 84 -13.10 10.68 -2.93
CA TRP A 84 -12.00 11.63 -2.73
C TRP A 84 -11.05 11.21 -1.63
N ASP A 85 -11.54 10.58 -0.57
CA ASP A 85 -10.70 10.05 0.51
C ASP A 85 -9.82 8.88 0.04
N LEU A 86 -10.25 8.15 -1.01
CA LEU A 86 -9.45 7.10 -1.66
C LEU A 86 -8.46 7.68 -2.68
N VAL A 87 -8.93 8.62 -3.51
CA VAL A 87 -8.17 9.19 -4.62
C VAL A 87 -7.03 10.08 -4.12
N LEU A 88 -7.25 10.91 -3.11
CA LEU A 88 -6.26 11.86 -2.62
C LEU A 88 -4.99 11.19 -2.07
N PRO A 89 -5.05 10.21 -1.14
CA PRO A 89 -3.86 9.49 -0.69
C PRO A 89 -3.19 8.71 -1.84
N THR A 90 -3.99 8.19 -2.78
CA THR A 90 -3.47 7.44 -3.92
C THR A 90 -2.71 8.36 -4.89
N LEU A 91 -3.23 9.54 -5.15
CA LEU A 91 -2.56 10.58 -5.94
C LEU A 91 -1.24 11.01 -5.27
N LEU A 92 -1.27 11.31 -3.97
CA LEU A 92 -0.10 11.70 -3.19
C LEU A 92 0.96 10.59 -3.15
N GLN A 93 0.56 9.31 -3.16
CA GLN A 93 1.48 8.16 -3.20
C GLN A 93 2.35 8.12 -4.46
N GLY A 94 1.90 8.73 -5.56
CA GLY A 94 2.70 8.86 -6.78
C GLY A 94 3.99 9.65 -6.59
N ILE A 95 4.03 10.59 -5.64
CA ILE A 95 5.23 11.38 -5.32
C ILE A 95 6.34 10.49 -4.74
N PRO A 96 6.15 9.79 -3.60
CA PRO A 96 7.18 8.90 -3.07
C PRO A 96 7.48 7.74 -4.02
N MET A 97 6.51 7.29 -4.83
CA MET A 97 6.75 6.26 -5.84
C MET A 97 7.80 6.70 -6.86
N ALA A 98 7.71 7.91 -7.43
CA ALA A 98 8.71 8.46 -8.35
C ALA A 98 10.10 8.56 -7.70
N MET A 99 10.14 8.89 -6.41
CA MET A 99 11.37 9.04 -5.63
C MET A 99 11.93 7.72 -5.11
N PHE A 100 11.22 6.60 -5.25
CA PHE A 100 11.58 5.30 -4.69
C PHE A 100 12.43 4.46 -5.66
N PHE A 101 11.94 4.25 -6.88
CA PHE A 101 12.53 3.27 -7.79
C PHE A 101 13.91 3.69 -8.31
N VAL A 102 14.05 4.93 -8.77
CA VAL A 102 15.27 5.43 -9.41
C VAL A 102 16.44 5.52 -8.44
N PRO A 103 16.32 6.16 -7.25
CA PRO A 103 17.42 6.22 -6.29
C PRO A 103 17.83 4.86 -5.74
N LEU A 104 16.86 3.97 -5.45
CA LEU A 104 17.19 2.63 -4.96
C LEU A 104 17.99 1.81 -5.99
N THR A 105 17.59 1.87 -7.26
CA THR A 105 18.33 1.20 -8.33
C THR A 105 19.74 1.80 -8.46
N SER A 106 19.88 3.11 -8.38
CA SER A 106 21.18 3.78 -8.39
C SER A 106 22.07 3.36 -7.22
N ILE A 107 21.51 3.27 -6.00
CA ILE A 107 22.25 2.81 -4.82
C ILE A 107 22.71 1.34 -4.99
N ILE A 108 21.85 0.46 -5.50
CA ILE A 108 22.15 -0.96 -5.71
C ILE A 108 23.27 -1.15 -6.73
N LEU A 109 23.27 -0.38 -7.81
CA LEU A 109 24.25 -0.48 -8.91
C LEU A 109 25.53 0.32 -8.64
N SER A 110 25.54 1.17 -7.61
CA SER A 110 26.70 2.02 -7.31
C SER A 110 27.92 1.21 -6.88
N GLY A 111 29.09 1.61 -7.37
CA GLY A 111 30.36 0.98 -7.02
C GLY A 111 30.65 -0.35 -7.74
N LEU A 112 29.81 -0.76 -8.69
CA LEU A 112 30.04 -1.94 -9.51
C LEU A 112 30.82 -1.58 -10.78
N PRO A 113 31.76 -2.43 -11.24
CA PRO A 113 32.41 -2.26 -12.53
C PRO A 113 31.38 -2.41 -13.66
N PRO A 114 31.56 -1.67 -14.82
CA PRO A 114 30.57 -1.64 -15.89
C PRO A 114 30.16 -3.01 -16.43
N GLU A 115 31.09 -3.94 -16.48
CA GLU A 115 30.88 -5.31 -16.96
C GLU A 115 29.89 -6.12 -16.07
N LYS A 116 29.75 -5.77 -14.79
CA LYS A 116 28.87 -6.44 -13.84
C LYS A 116 27.50 -5.79 -13.69
N ILE A 117 27.31 -4.59 -14.26
CA ILE A 117 26.04 -3.84 -14.15
C ILE A 117 24.87 -4.63 -14.73
N PRO A 118 24.93 -5.27 -15.93
CA PRO A 118 23.79 -6.01 -16.46
C PRO A 118 23.38 -7.20 -15.57
N ALA A 119 24.35 -7.95 -15.04
CA ALA A 119 24.07 -9.06 -14.15
C ALA A 119 23.46 -8.60 -12.81
N ALA A 120 23.97 -7.51 -12.24
CA ALA A 120 23.47 -6.91 -11.01
C ALA A 120 22.05 -6.33 -11.21
N ALA A 121 21.76 -5.71 -12.35
CA ALA A 121 20.42 -5.21 -12.68
C ALA A 121 19.43 -6.37 -12.82
N GLY A 122 19.81 -7.48 -13.47
CA GLY A 122 18.99 -8.68 -13.58
C GLY A 122 18.69 -9.29 -12.20
N LEU A 123 19.69 -9.43 -11.34
CA LEU A 123 19.53 -9.94 -9.98
C LEU A 123 18.68 -9.02 -9.12
N SER A 124 18.86 -7.70 -9.26
CA SER A 124 18.03 -6.69 -8.55
C SER A 124 16.58 -6.77 -8.98
N ASN A 125 16.31 -6.92 -10.29
CA ASN A 125 14.96 -7.06 -10.82
C ASN A 125 14.30 -8.35 -10.35
N PHE A 126 15.02 -9.47 -10.38
CA PHE A 126 14.55 -10.73 -9.80
C PHE A 126 14.22 -10.57 -8.32
N GLY A 127 15.14 -10.02 -7.52
CA GLY A 127 14.94 -9.80 -6.08
C GLY A 127 13.73 -8.92 -5.80
N ARG A 128 13.53 -7.85 -6.58
CA ARG A 128 12.37 -6.96 -6.49
C ARG A 128 11.06 -7.70 -6.74
N THR A 129 11.00 -8.47 -7.83
CA THR A 129 9.80 -9.23 -8.21
C THR A 129 9.50 -10.33 -7.21
N PHE A 130 10.52 -11.09 -6.80
CA PHE A 130 10.39 -12.14 -5.80
C PHE A 130 9.90 -11.59 -4.46
N CYS A 131 10.56 -10.56 -3.93
CA CYS A 131 10.15 -9.94 -2.67
C CYS A 131 8.80 -9.25 -2.78
N GLY A 132 8.44 -8.74 -3.96
CA GLY A 132 7.11 -8.22 -4.24
C GLY A 132 6.05 -9.31 -4.12
N ALA A 133 6.24 -10.47 -4.73
CA ALA A 133 5.32 -11.60 -4.65
C ALA A 133 5.17 -12.14 -3.22
N VAL A 134 6.29 -12.36 -2.53
CA VAL A 134 6.29 -12.80 -1.13
C VAL A 134 5.63 -11.76 -0.23
N GLY A 135 5.96 -10.48 -0.40
CA GLY A 135 5.37 -9.37 0.37
C GLY A 135 3.86 -9.27 0.16
N THR A 136 3.39 -9.40 -1.08
CA THR A 136 1.95 -9.42 -1.38
C THR A 136 1.23 -10.56 -0.68
N SER A 137 1.80 -11.77 -0.72
CA SER A 137 1.23 -12.94 -0.03
C SER A 137 1.17 -12.73 1.49
N LEU A 138 2.26 -12.26 2.10
CA LEU A 138 2.33 -12.03 3.54
C LEU A 138 1.33 -10.95 3.99
N ILE A 139 1.26 -9.85 3.26
CA ILE A 139 0.37 -8.73 3.57
C ILE A 139 -1.11 -9.13 3.40
N SER A 140 -1.44 -9.86 2.33
CA SER A 140 -2.82 -10.35 2.13
C SER A 140 -3.23 -11.34 3.21
N ASN A 141 -2.35 -12.25 3.63
CA ASN A 141 -2.63 -13.15 4.75
C ASN A 141 -2.77 -12.40 6.07
N ALA A 142 -1.84 -11.47 6.36
CA ALA A 142 -1.92 -10.66 7.57
C ALA A 142 -3.21 -9.82 7.63
N TRP A 143 -3.66 -9.28 6.50
CA TRP A 143 -4.94 -8.59 6.41
C TRP A 143 -6.11 -9.52 6.71
N ASN A 144 -6.13 -10.71 6.12
CA ASN A 144 -7.16 -11.71 6.38
C ASN A 144 -7.22 -12.10 7.87
N ASP A 145 -6.05 -12.38 8.49
CA ASP A 145 -5.97 -12.72 9.91
C ASP A 145 -6.47 -11.58 10.80
N ARG A 146 -6.13 -10.33 10.46
CA ARG A 146 -6.62 -9.15 11.18
C ARG A 146 -8.12 -8.95 11.00
N THR A 147 -8.63 -9.18 9.80
CA THR A 147 -10.08 -9.14 9.53
C THR A 147 -10.83 -10.16 10.38
N ILE A 148 -10.36 -11.40 10.45
CA ILE A 148 -10.95 -12.45 11.30
C ILE A 148 -10.92 -12.04 12.78
N LEU A 149 -9.80 -11.49 13.25
CA LEU A 149 -9.66 -11.03 14.64
C LEU A 149 -10.66 -9.91 14.97
N HIS A 150 -10.75 -8.90 14.09
CA HIS A 150 -11.69 -7.79 14.30
C HIS A 150 -13.14 -8.25 14.18
N HIS A 151 -13.46 -9.15 13.25
CA HIS A 151 -14.78 -9.76 13.14
C HIS A 151 -15.18 -10.48 14.45
N ALA A 152 -14.30 -11.32 14.99
CA ALA A 152 -14.55 -12.00 16.26
C ALA A 152 -14.82 -11.02 17.40
N ARG A 153 -14.05 -9.94 17.51
CA ARG A 153 -14.25 -8.90 18.55
C ARG A 153 -15.55 -8.12 18.39
N LEU A 154 -15.93 -7.82 17.15
CA LEU A 154 -17.19 -7.13 16.87
C LEU A 154 -18.39 -8.01 17.17
N THR A 155 -18.32 -9.30 16.84
CA THR A 155 -19.40 -10.27 17.12
C THR A 155 -19.55 -10.60 18.60
N GLU A 156 -18.47 -10.60 19.40
CA GLU A 156 -18.55 -10.71 20.85
C GLU A 156 -19.38 -9.57 21.48
N GLN A 157 -19.26 -8.35 20.94
CA GLN A 157 -20.04 -7.19 21.39
C GLN A 157 -21.47 -7.18 20.84
N ALA A 158 -21.71 -7.88 19.73
CA ALA A 158 -23.00 -8.00 19.04
C ALA A 158 -23.75 -9.27 19.46
N SER A 159 -23.60 -9.72 20.71
CA SER A 159 -24.33 -10.86 21.25
C SER A 159 -25.84 -10.59 21.28
N ILE A 160 -26.62 -11.65 21.02
CA ILE A 160 -28.11 -11.62 21.10
C ILE A 160 -28.61 -11.20 22.50
N ASP A 161 -27.78 -11.40 23.53
CA ASP A 161 -28.04 -10.96 24.89
C ASP A 161 -27.85 -9.44 25.09
N ASN A 162 -27.32 -8.73 24.12
CA ASN A 162 -27.20 -7.28 24.16
C ASN A 162 -28.50 -6.63 23.67
N PRO A 163 -29.29 -5.98 24.55
CA PRO A 163 -30.58 -5.41 24.19
C PRO A 163 -30.47 -4.33 23.09
N THR A 164 -29.36 -3.61 23.04
CA THR A 164 -29.11 -2.60 22.00
C THR A 164 -28.96 -3.24 20.63
N PHE A 165 -28.28 -4.38 20.56
CA PHE A 165 -28.12 -5.13 19.33
C PHE A 165 -29.45 -5.68 18.81
N ALA A 166 -30.21 -6.35 19.70
CA ALA A 166 -31.52 -6.87 19.35
C ALA A 166 -32.45 -5.77 18.84
N GLN A 167 -32.46 -4.60 19.48
CA GLN A 167 -33.25 -3.45 19.06
C GLN A 167 -32.83 -2.90 17.69
N HIS A 168 -31.54 -2.85 17.39
CA HIS A 168 -31.06 -2.43 16.06
C HIS A 168 -31.46 -3.42 14.95
N VAL A 169 -31.36 -4.72 15.22
CA VAL A 169 -31.80 -5.75 14.26
C VAL A 169 -33.30 -5.65 13.99
N ASP A 170 -34.11 -5.51 15.05
CA ASP A 170 -35.56 -5.37 14.94
C ASP A 170 -35.97 -4.07 14.23
N THR A 171 -35.29 -2.97 14.51
CA THR A 171 -35.53 -1.70 13.84
C THR A 171 -35.22 -1.80 12.35
N THR A 172 -34.06 -2.36 11.98
CA THR A 172 -33.65 -2.56 10.59
C THR A 172 -34.64 -3.50 9.87
N ARG A 173 -35.05 -4.59 10.54
CA ARG A 173 -36.05 -5.51 10.04
C ARG A 173 -37.37 -4.83 9.73
N SER A 174 -37.86 -4.01 10.64
CA SER A 174 -39.15 -3.32 10.51
C SER A 174 -39.12 -2.24 9.43
N LEU A 175 -38.04 -1.48 9.36
CA LEU A 175 -37.88 -0.39 8.37
C LEU A 175 -37.74 -0.92 6.93
N LEU A 176 -37.04 -2.02 6.76
CA LEU A 176 -36.74 -2.60 5.43
C LEU A 176 -37.71 -3.74 5.06
N HIS A 177 -38.69 -4.07 5.90
CA HIS A 177 -39.63 -5.17 5.72
C HIS A 177 -38.97 -6.53 5.43
N LEU A 178 -37.85 -6.82 6.12
CA LEU A 178 -37.02 -8.00 5.90
C LEU A 178 -37.49 -9.19 6.75
N SER A 179 -37.17 -10.41 6.29
CA SER A 179 -37.23 -11.59 7.14
C SER A 179 -36.14 -11.52 8.23
N PRO A 180 -36.30 -12.22 9.36
CA PRO A 180 -35.28 -12.28 10.41
C PRO A 180 -33.91 -12.70 9.90
N ASP A 181 -33.87 -13.71 9.05
CA ASP A 181 -32.62 -14.24 8.45
C ASP A 181 -31.94 -13.21 7.54
N SER A 182 -32.74 -12.45 6.76
CA SER A 182 -32.20 -11.40 5.90
C SER A 182 -31.66 -10.23 6.68
N ALA A 183 -32.27 -9.86 7.80
CA ALA A 183 -31.79 -8.79 8.68
C ALA A 183 -30.46 -9.18 9.35
N LEU A 184 -30.35 -10.43 9.83
CA LEU A 184 -29.09 -10.96 10.37
C LEU A 184 -27.99 -11.05 9.30
N ALA A 185 -28.32 -11.46 8.08
CA ALA A 185 -27.36 -11.51 6.97
C ALA A 185 -26.82 -10.11 6.63
N LEU A 186 -27.67 -9.08 6.58
CA LEU A 186 -27.23 -7.70 6.36
C LEU A 186 -26.34 -7.19 7.48
N PHE A 187 -26.69 -7.52 8.73
CA PHE A 187 -25.88 -7.15 9.87
C PHE A 187 -24.51 -7.84 9.80
N ASN A 188 -24.46 -9.13 9.52
CA ASN A 188 -23.21 -9.86 9.39
C ASN A 188 -22.33 -9.27 8.26
N ALA A 189 -22.92 -8.93 7.12
CA ALA A 189 -22.20 -8.27 6.02
C ALA A 189 -21.63 -6.90 6.43
N SER A 190 -22.35 -6.14 7.28
CA SER A 190 -21.84 -4.87 7.79
C SER A 190 -20.68 -5.06 8.78
N VAL A 191 -20.74 -6.08 9.63
CA VAL A 191 -19.64 -6.45 10.54
C VAL A 191 -18.42 -6.91 9.73
N ASP A 192 -18.62 -7.75 8.72
CA ASP A 192 -17.55 -8.19 7.83
C ASP A 192 -16.83 -6.98 7.15
N SER A 193 -17.60 -6.03 6.64
CA SER A 193 -17.07 -4.84 6.00
C SER A 193 -16.30 -3.95 6.98
N GLN A 194 -16.81 -3.77 8.21
CA GLN A 194 -16.11 -3.02 9.26
C GLN A 194 -14.84 -3.74 9.72
N ALA A 195 -14.89 -5.05 9.93
CA ALA A 195 -13.73 -5.84 10.30
C ALA A 195 -12.63 -5.76 9.23
N ALA A 196 -13.02 -5.82 7.96
CA ALA A 196 -12.08 -5.72 6.84
C ALA A 196 -11.37 -4.36 6.75
N VAL A 197 -12.10 -3.25 6.97
CA VAL A 197 -11.48 -1.92 6.96
C VAL A 197 -10.60 -1.70 8.19
N MET A 198 -10.97 -2.22 9.36
CA MET A 198 -10.11 -2.18 10.55
C MET A 198 -8.81 -2.97 10.33
N GLY A 199 -8.92 -4.17 9.76
CA GLY A 199 -7.75 -4.97 9.37
C GLY A 199 -6.87 -4.26 8.34
N LEU A 200 -7.47 -3.57 7.37
CA LEU A 200 -6.77 -2.77 6.37
C LEU A 200 -5.99 -1.61 7.04
N ASN A 201 -6.61 -0.90 7.97
CA ASN A 201 -6.00 0.19 8.71
C ASN A 201 -4.80 -0.29 9.54
N ASP A 202 -4.90 -1.47 10.19
CA ASP A 202 -3.79 -2.10 10.91
C ASP A 202 -2.60 -2.36 9.97
N ILE A 203 -2.85 -2.89 8.77
CA ILE A 203 -1.79 -3.15 7.78
C ILE A 203 -1.14 -1.85 7.32
N PHE A 204 -1.90 -0.80 7.05
CA PHE A 204 -1.33 0.49 6.67
C PHE A 204 -0.52 1.11 7.81
N TYR A 205 -0.97 0.99 9.05
CA TYR A 205 -0.24 1.46 10.22
C TYR A 205 1.12 0.75 10.38
N VAL A 206 1.11 -0.58 10.34
CA VAL A 206 2.33 -1.39 10.40
C VAL A 206 3.26 -1.08 9.23
N SER A 207 2.71 -0.90 8.03
CA SER A 207 3.48 -0.53 6.84
C SER A 207 4.17 0.82 7.00
N ALA A 208 3.47 1.82 7.55
CA ALA A 208 4.04 3.13 7.82
C ALA A 208 5.24 3.03 8.80
N ILE A 209 5.09 2.25 9.88
CA ILE A 209 6.18 2.01 10.86
C ILE A 209 7.36 1.33 10.18
N ILE A 210 7.15 0.31 9.36
CA ILE A 210 8.22 -0.41 8.66
C ILE A 210 8.97 0.52 7.72
N PHE A 211 8.29 1.40 6.95
CA PHE A 211 8.95 2.37 6.09
C PHE A 211 9.84 3.33 6.89
N VAL A 212 9.39 3.80 8.04
CA VAL A 212 10.22 4.63 8.94
C VAL A 212 11.40 3.84 9.51
N ALA A 213 11.17 2.60 9.94
CA ALA A 213 12.20 1.73 10.52
C ALA A 213 13.32 1.34 9.52
N ILE A 214 13.04 1.36 8.22
CA ILE A 214 14.03 1.07 7.18
C ILE A 214 14.93 2.30 6.89
N ILE A 215 14.53 3.51 7.24
CA ILE A 215 15.32 4.73 6.96
C ILE A 215 16.77 4.64 7.47
N PRO A 216 17.05 4.22 8.74
CA PRO A 216 18.42 4.09 9.21
C PRO A 216 19.28 3.12 8.38
N LEU A 217 18.67 2.08 7.80
CA LEU A 217 19.39 1.10 6.96
C LEU A 217 19.93 1.74 5.66
N ILE A 218 19.26 2.76 5.12
CA ILE A 218 19.75 3.50 3.95
C ILE A 218 21.06 4.22 4.30
N TRP A 219 21.18 4.74 5.49
CA TRP A 219 22.35 5.51 5.93
C TRP A 219 23.58 4.66 6.24
N ILE A 220 23.40 3.35 6.46
CA ILE A 220 24.50 2.37 6.61
C ILE A 220 25.20 2.10 5.28
N THR A 221 24.51 2.26 4.14
CA THR A 221 25.12 2.06 2.82
C THR A 221 26.19 3.13 2.55
N LYS A 222 27.25 2.85 1.77
CA LYS A 222 28.29 3.84 1.42
C LYS A 222 27.74 4.94 0.52
N PRO A 223 28.16 6.22 0.66
CA PRO A 223 27.72 7.28 -0.23
C PRO A 223 28.14 6.95 -1.68
N SER A 224 27.17 6.83 -2.58
CA SER A 224 27.44 6.68 -4.00
C SER A 224 27.62 8.09 -4.60
N ARG A 225 28.87 8.52 -4.86
CA ARG A 225 29.11 9.62 -5.78
C ARG A 225 28.83 9.13 -7.18
N SER A 226 27.78 9.67 -7.78
CA SER A 226 27.33 9.37 -9.14
C SER A 226 28.44 9.62 -10.17
N GLY A 227 29.12 8.55 -10.56
CA GLY A 227 29.79 8.52 -11.88
C GLY A 227 28.71 8.20 -12.92
N GLY A 228 28.55 9.01 -13.93
CA GLY A 228 27.43 9.16 -14.87
C GLY A 228 26.96 7.97 -15.72
N GLY A 229 26.97 6.75 -15.21
CA GLY A 229 26.50 5.56 -15.95
C GLY A 229 25.14 4.98 -15.51
N GLY A 230 24.56 5.45 -14.41
CA GLY A 230 23.35 4.82 -13.84
C GLY A 230 22.02 5.30 -14.44
N ALA A 231 21.97 6.46 -15.07
CA ALA A 231 20.72 7.03 -15.59
C ALA A 231 20.21 6.29 -16.85
N ASP A 232 21.14 5.89 -17.73
CA ASP A 232 20.78 5.18 -18.97
C ASP A 232 20.37 3.74 -18.72
N ALA A 233 20.92 3.08 -17.70
CA ALA A 233 20.54 1.72 -17.32
C ALA A 233 19.17 1.67 -16.62
N ALA A 234 18.77 2.72 -15.89
CA ALA A 234 17.46 2.82 -15.25
C ALA A 234 16.32 3.03 -16.27
N ALA A 235 16.58 3.73 -17.37
CA ALA A 235 15.65 3.92 -18.47
C ALA A 235 15.43 2.64 -19.29
N ALA A 236 16.47 1.81 -19.45
CA ALA A 236 16.38 0.54 -20.20
C ALA A 236 15.64 -0.58 -19.46
N GLY A 237 15.47 -0.49 -18.15
CA GLY A 237 14.74 -1.47 -17.33
C GLY A 237 13.24 -1.19 -17.15
N ALA A 238 12.72 -0.16 -17.81
CA ALA A 238 11.29 0.25 -17.69
C ALA A 238 10.43 -0.21 -18.88
N HIS A 239 10.97 -1.08 -19.77
CA HIS A 239 10.26 -1.70 -20.89
C HIS A 239 10.08 -3.18 -20.66
#